data_f3d769087294ffdc9c9a4ee6baef65a8
#
_entry.id   f3d769087294ffdc9c9a4ee6baef65a8
#
_cell.length_a   1.000
_cell.length_b   1.000
_cell.length_c   1.000
_cell.angle_alpha   90.00
_cell.angle_beta   90.00
_cell.angle_gamma   90.00
#
_symmetry.space_group_name_H-M   'P 1'
#
loop_
_entity.id
_entity.type
_entity.pdbx_description
1 polymer ?
#
loop_
_entity_poly.entity_id
_entity_poly.type
_entity_poly.pdbx_seq_one_letter_code
_entity_poly.pdbx_strand_id
1 'polypeptide(L)'
;MKMRKFTIADASLERSPGQEADISVGNLVDERHGGPITIGYGRYAPGQSLSETMAVDDVMIVLEGRLSVSTDGETVTAGPGEIVYMPKGEAVTIRSHEEGALTAYVTYPHWRPAHT
;
A
#
# COMPACT_ATOMS: atom_id res chain seq x y z
N MET A 1 -0.91 -22.73 9.65
CA MET A 1 -1.05 -22.11 8.31
C MET A 1 0.08 -22.57 7.42
N LYS A 2 -0.21 -22.86 6.18
CA LYS A 2 0.82 -23.27 5.22
C LYS A 2 1.57 -22.08 4.68
N MET A 3 2.85 -22.28 4.40
CA MET A 3 3.64 -21.31 3.65
C MET A 3 3.03 -21.12 2.26
N ARG A 4 2.95 -19.86 1.80
CA ARG A 4 2.33 -19.52 0.52
C ARG A 4 3.20 -18.51 -0.24
N LYS A 5 3.14 -18.57 -1.55
CA LYS A 5 3.82 -17.65 -2.45
C LYS A 5 2.78 -16.93 -3.30
N PHE A 6 2.96 -15.65 -3.50
CA PHE A 6 2.09 -14.83 -4.35
C PHE A 6 2.89 -14.09 -5.40
N THR A 7 2.22 -13.77 -6.51
CA THR A 7 2.74 -12.89 -7.54
C THR A 7 1.74 -11.76 -7.77
N ILE A 8 2.15 -10.72 -8.48
CA ILE A 8 1.25 -9.60 -8.78
C ILE A 8 0.00 -10.05 -9.53
N ALA A 9 0.11 -11.09 -10.36
CA ALA A 9 -1.02 -11.63 -11.10
C ALA A 9 -2.10 -12.24 -10.21
N ASP A 10 -1.76 -12.60 -8.97
CA ASP A 10 -2.73 -13.14 -8.01
C ASP A 10 -3.61 -12.07 -7.38
N ALA A 11 -3.22 -10.80 -7.49
CA ALA A 11 -3.95 -9.71 -6.87
C ALA A 11 -5.07 -9.20 -7.78
N SER A 12 -6.26 -9.02 -7.21
CA SER A 12 -7.36 -8.35 -7.88
C SER A 12 -7.30 -6.87 -7.46
N LEU A 13 -6.68 -6.05 -8.30
CA LEU A 13 -6.44 -4.64 -7.98
C LEU A 13 -7.70 -3.83 -8.22
N GLU A 14 -8.17 -3.15 -7.19
CA GLU A 14 -9.40 -2.36 -7.24
C GLU A 14 -9.18 -1.02 -6.55
N ARG A 15 -9.81 0.01 -7.11
CA ARG A 15 -9.85 1.33 -6.48
C ARG A 15 -10.85 1.29 -5.34
N SER A 16 -10.52 1.92 -4.21
CA SER A 16 -11.46 2.02 -3.08
C SER A 16 -12.70 2.82 -3.48
N PRO A 17 -13.91 2.44 -3.03
CA PRO A 17 -15.13 3.18 -3.32
C PRO A 17 -15.00 4.65 -2.90
N GLY A 18 -15.38 5.56 -3.80
CA GLY A 18 -15.34 7.01 -3.53
C GLY A 18 -13.96 7.65 -3.62
N GLN A 19 -12.91 6.89 -3.86
CA GLN A 19 -11.56 7.42 -3.99
C GLN A 19 -11.38 8.06 -5.38
N GLU A 20 -10.94 9.31 -5.41
CA GLU A 20 -10.69 10.01 -6.68
C GLU A 20 -9.36 9.62 -7.31
N ALA A 21 -8.32 9.40 -6.49
CA ALA A 21 -7.01 9.04 -6.98
C ALA A 21 -7.01 7.68 -7.68
N ASP A 22 -6.29 7.57 -8.78
CA ASP A 22 -6.14 6.31 -9.52
C ASP A 22 -5.07 5.45 -8.86
N ILE A 23 -5.44 4.90 -7.72
CA ILE A 23 -4.63 4.02 -6.90
C ILE A 23 -5.48 2.78 -6.63
N SER A 24 -4.96 1.62 -7.02
CA SER A 24 -5.66 0.34 -6.87
C SER A 24 -4.87 -0.56 -5.95
N VAL A 25 -5.58 -1.30 -5.09
CA VAL A 25 -4.96 -2.24 -4.17
C VAL A 25 -5.67 -3.59 -4.22
N GLY A 26 -4.96 -4.64 -3.90
CA GLY A 26 -5.54 -5.97 -3.83
C GLY A 26 -4.90 -6.75 -2.68
N ASN A 27 -5.71 -7.10 -1.69
CA ASN A 27 -5.28 -7.90 -0.55
C ASN A 27 -5.20 -9.37 -0.94
N LEU A 28 -4.07 -10.00 -0.62
CA LEU A 28 -3.86 -11.43 -0.84
C LEU A 28 -3.97 -12.23 0.44
N VAL A 29 -3.54 -11.64 1.56
CA VAL A 29 -3.71 -12.22 2.89
C VAL A 29 -4.43 -11.17 3.74
N ASP A 30 -5.50 -11.58 4.38
CA ASP A 30 -6.28 -10.73 5.25
C ASP A 30 -6.88 -11.54 6.42
N GLU A 31 -7.85 -10.98 7.14
CA GLU A 31 -8.42 -11.62 8.32
C GLU A 31 -9.01 -13.00 8.06
N ARG A 32 -9.41 -13.31 6.83
CA ARG A 32 -9.95 -14.63 6.47
C ARG A 32 -8.92 -15.74 6.57
N HIS A 33 -7.64 -15.40 6.62
CA HIS A 33 -6.54 -16.36 6.65
C HIS A 33 -6.06 -16.64 8.08
N GLY A 34 -6.65 -15.99 9.09
CA GLY A 34 -6.40 -16.27 10.49
C GLY A 34 -5.16 -15.64 11.10
N GLY A 35 -4.31 -15.02 10.32
CA GLY A 35 -3.13 -14.32 10.82
C GLY A 35 -3.44 -12.86 11.17
N PRO A 36 -2.49 -12.13 11.80
CA PRO A 36 -2.72 -10.77 12.26
C PRO A 36 -2.40 -9.69 11.23
N ILE A 37 -1.86 -10.05 10.08
CA ILE A 37 -1.38 -9.09 9.08
C ILE A 37 -2.16 -9.18 7.78
N THR A 38 -2.19 -8.06 7.05
CA THR A 38 -2.66 -8.02 5.67
C THR A 38 -1.45 -7.87 4.76
N ILE A 39 -1.43 -8.63 3.68
CA ILE A 39 -0.39 -8.56 2.64
C ILE A 39 -1.11 -8.33 1.31
N GLY A 40 -0.59 -7.42 0.51
CA GLY A 40 -1.15 -7.17 -0.80
C GLY A 40 -0.23 -6.41 -1.72
N TYR A 41 -0.74 -6.08 -2.89
CA TYR A 41 -0.08 -5.25 -3.88
C TYR A 41 -0.88 -3.98 -4.10
N GLY A 42 -0.18 -2.90 -4.45
CA GLY A 42 -0.79 -1.64 -4.81
C GLY A 42 -0.20 -1.10 -6.11
N ARG A 43 -1.03 -0.50 -6.93
CA ARG A 43 -0.61 0.15 -8.16
C ARG A 43 -1.06 1.60 -8.13
N TYR A 44 -0.12 2.49 -8.39
CA TYR A 44 -0.34 3.93 -8.44
C TYR A 44 -0.14 4.39 -9.88
N ALA A 45 -1.18 4.95 -10.47
CA ALA A 45 -1.03 5.59 -11.77
C ALA A 45 -0.09 6.80 -11.64
N PRO A 46 0.49 7.30 -12.75
CA PRO A 46 1.36 8.48 -12.71
C PRO A 46 0.67 9.70 -12.09
N GLY A 47 1.40 10.44 -11.27
CA GLY A 47 0.97 11.75 -10.78
C GLY A 47 -0.20 11.73 -9.81
N GLN A 48 -0.44 10.64 -9.10
CA GLN A 48 -1.53 10.55 -8.13
C GLN A 48 -1.10 11.00 -6.74
N SER A 49 -2.07 11.44 -5.95
CA SER A 49 -1.83 11.88 -4.57
C SER A 49 -2.93 11.37 -3.67
N LEU A 50 -2.56 10.85 -2.51
CA LEU A 50 -3.50 10.36 -1.51
C LEU A 50 -3.02 10.80 -0.14
N SER A 51 -3.90 11.48 0.61
CA SER A 51 -3.59 11.91 1.99
C SER A 51 -4.48 11.15 2.95
N GLU A 52 -3.87 10.63 4.01
CA GLU A 52 -4.61 9.92 5.04
C GLU A 52 -3.85 9.90 6.36
N THR A 53 -4.58 9.67 7.46
CA THR A 53 -3.96 9.36 8.73
C THR A 53 -3.93 7.84 8.85
N MET A 54 -2.76 7.29 9.12
CA MET A 54 -2.58 5.84 9.15
C MET A 54 -3.35 5.23 10.33
N ALA A 55 -4.29 4.35 10.01
CA ALA A 55 -5.07 3.63 11.03
C ALA A 55 -4.35 2.38 11.54
N VAL A 56 -3.33 1.96 10.83
CA VAL A 56 -2.53 0.75 11.12
C VAL A 56 -1.07 1.03 10.81
N ASP A 57 -0.18 0.17 11.30
CA ASP A 57 1.21 0.18 10.84
C ASP A 57 1.26 -0.36 9.41
N ASP A 58 1.93 0.33 8.52
CA ASP A 58 2.01 -0.01 7.10
C ASP A 58 3.47 -0.05 6.66
N VAL A 59 3.86 -1.15 6.07
CA VAL A 59 5.16 -1.31 5.43
C VAL A 59 4.93 -1.38 3.92
N MET A 60 5.41 -0.37 3.20
CA MET A 60 5.25 -0.29 1.76
C MET A 60 6.59 -0.53 1.08
N ILE A 61 6.63 -1.50 0.19
CA ILE A 61 7.83 -1.88 -0.54
C ILE A 61 7.63 -1.50 -2.00
N VAL A 62 8.47 -0.61 -2.52
CA VAL A 62 8.36 -0.21 -3.92
C VAL A 62 9.03 -1.28 -4.78
N LEU A 63 8.31 -1.77 -5.78
CA LEU A 63 8.78 -2.79 -6.71
C LEU A 63 9.17 -2.17 -8.07
N GLU A 64 8.38 -1.19 -8.52
CA GLU A 64 8.61 -0.47 -9.79
C GLU A 64 8.20 0.97 -9.59
N GLY A 65 8.81 1.87 -10.35
CA GLY A 65 8.46 3.27 -10.33
C GLY A 65 9.01 4.01 -9.12
N ARG A 66 8.29 5.05 -8.68
CA ARG A 66 8.78 5.93 -7.61
C ARG A 66 7.62 6.58 -6.88
N LEU A 67 7.74 6.63 -5.56
CA LEU A 67 6.77 7.28 -4.67
C LEU A 67 7.49 8.25 -3.74
N SER A 68 6.81 9.34 -3.39
CA SER A 68 7.22 10.22 -2.29
C SER A 68 6.16 10.18 -1.20
N VAL A 69 6.58 10.11 0.03
CA VAL A 69 5.70 10.17 1.19
C VAL A 69 6.10 11.33 2.06
N SER A 70 5.15 12.22 2.32
CA SER A 70 5.37 13.41 3.14
C SER A 70 4.59 13.32 4.43
N THR A 71 5.22 13.70 5.53
CA THR A 71 4.58 13.81 6.83
C THR A 71 5.33 14.88 7.64
N ASP A 72 4.58 15.76 8.30
CA ASP A 72 5.11 16.71 9.28
C ASP A 72 6.34 17.50 8.82
N GLY A 73 6.31 17.98 7.57
CA GLY A 73 7.40 18.75 6.98
C GLY A 73 8.56 17.93 6.43
N GLU A 74 8.51 16.62 6.57
CA GLU A 74 9.53 15.71 6.05
C GLU A 74 9.00 14.96 4.83
N THR A 75 9.84 14.76 3.82
CA THR A 75 9.49 13.99 2.64
C THR A 75 10.58 12.96 2.36
N VAL A 76 10.16 11.71 2.16
CA VAL A 76 11.05 10.65 1.70
C VAL A 76 10.60 10.19 0.32
N THR A 77 11.55 9.77 -0.51
CA THR A 77 11.28 9.25 -1.84
C THR A 77 11.85 7.85 -1.94
N ALA A 78 11.06 6.92 -2.44
CA ALA A 78 11.45 5.52 -2.57
C ALA A 78 11.29 5.04 -4.00
N GLY A 79 12.27 4.29 -4.48
CA GLY A 79 12.27 3.60 -5.77
C GLY A 79 12.37 2.09 -5.56
N PRO A 80 12.56 1.31 -6.65
CA PRO A 80 12.53 -0.14 -6.60
C PRO A 80 13.47 -0.73 -5.54
N GLY A 81 12.94 -1.64 -4.74
CA GLY A 81 13.66 -2.30 -3.66
C GLY A 81 13.73 -1.51 -2.35
N GLU A 82 13.18 -0.31 -2.31
CA GLU A 82 13.19 0.53 -1.11
C GLU A 82 11.87 0.42 -0.36
N ILE A 83 11.94 0.61 0.96
CA ILE A 83 10.82 0.40 1.87
C ILE A 83 10.50 1.71 2.58
N VAL A 84 9.20 2.02 2.67
CA VAL A 84 8.70 3.13 3.48
C VAL A 84 7.86 2.56 4.61
N TYR A 85 8.20 2.91 5.84
CA TYR A 85 7.40 2.54 7.00
C TYR A 85 6.53 3.72 7.40
N MET A 86 5.22 3.50 7.43
CA MET A 86 4.23 4.50 7.84
C MET A 86 3.56 4.03 9.13
N PRO A 87 4.00 4.56 10.30
CA PRO A 87 3.43 4.12 11.58
C PRO A 87 1.98 4.54 11.76
N LYS A 88 1.24 3.74 12.51
CA LYS A 88 -0.11 4.11 12.93
C LYS A 88 -0.10 5.48 13.60
N GLY A 89 -1.06 6.32 13.24
CA GLY A 89 -1.24 7.66 13.78
C GLY A 89 -0.60 8.78 12.96
N GLU A 90 0.31 8.46 12.05
CA GLU A 90 0.94 9.47 11.21
C GLU A 90 -0.01 9.95 10.12
N ALA A 91 -0.05 11.27 9.93
CA ALA A 91 -0.75 11.88 8.81
C ALA A 91 0.22 11.95 7.64
N VAL A 92 -0.07 11.23 6.56
CA VAL A 92 0.83 11.12 5.41
C VAL A 92 0.16 11.58 4.13
N THR A 93 0.97 12.05 3.18
CA THR A 93 0.56 12.26 1.80
C THR A 93 1.48 11.43 0.92
N ILE A 94 0.89 10.49 0.17
CA ILE A 94 1.62 9.62 -0.74
C ILE A 94 1.40 10.15 -2.15
N ARG A 95 2.49 10.35 -2.89
CA ARG A 95 2.43 10.85 -4.27
C ARG A 95 3.26 9.96 -5.18
N SER A 96 2.66 9.57 -6.31
CA SER A 96 3.40 8.88 -7.36
C SER A 96 4.03 9.90 -8.32
N HIS A 97 5.19 9.53 -8.86
CA HIS A 97 5.91 10.32 -9.85
C HIS A 97 5.43 9.99 -11.27
N GLU A 98 6.13 10.50 -12.27
CA GLU A 98 5.72 10.37 -13.67
C GLU A 98 5.61 8.93 -14.17
N GLU A 99 6.41 8.02 -13.61
CA GLU A 99 6.39 6.62 -14.00
C GLU A 99 5.31 5.80 -13.29
N GLY A 100 4.59 6.41 -12.34
CA GLY A 100 3.70 5.65 -11.48
C GLY A 100 4.48 4.78 -10.52
N ALA A 101 3.83 3.80 -9.90
CA ALA A 101 4.51 2.86 -9.02
C ALA A 101 3.73 1.57 -8.85
N LEU A 102 4.47 0.49 -8.63
CA LEU A 102 3.94 -0.78 -8.18
C LEU A 102 4.56 -1.07 -6.82
N THR A 103 3.73 -1.42 -5.85
CA THR A 103 4.17 -1.70 -4.48
C THR A 103 3.65 -3.03 -3.98
N ALA A 104 4.34 -3.58 -2.98
CA ALA A 104 3.79 -4.59 -2.10
C ALA A 104 3.64 -3.94 -0.73
N TYR A 105 2.65 -4.34 0.05
CA TYR A 105 2.46 -3.80 1.38
C TYR A 105 2.13 -4.88 2.40
N VAL A 106 2.48 -4.58 3.64
CA VAL A 106 2.14 -5.40 4.80
C VAL A 106 1.60 -4.45 5.86
N THR A 107 0.42 -4.74 6.39
CA THR A 107 -0.15 -3.94 7.48
C THR A 107 -0.36 -4.77 8.72
N TYR A 108 -0.27 -4.10 9.88
CA TYR A 108 -0.59 -4.70 11.18
C TYR A 108 -1.35 -3.69 12.02
N PRO A 109 -2.53 -4.01 12.54
CA PRO A 109 -3.33 -5.19 12.16
C PRO A 109 -3.90 -5.07 10.75
N HIS A 110 -4.99 -5.74 10.45
CA HIS A 110 -5.65 -5.64 9.15
C HIS A 110 -6.16 -4.22 8.93
N TRP A 111 -5.89 -3.66 7.76
CA TRP A 111 -6.24 -2.25 7.49
C TRP A 111 -7.71 -2.06 7.11
N ARG A 112 -8.38 -3.12 6.73
CA ARG A 112 -9.84 -3.12 6.48
C ARG A 112 -10.39 -4.53 6.63
N PRO A 113 -11.73 -4.65 6.84
CA PRO A 113 -12.39 -5.96 6.84
C PRO A 113 -12.18 -6.69 5.51
N ALA A 114 -12.19 -8.02 5.56
CA ALA A 114 -12.10 -8.82 4.35
C ALA A 114 -13.31 -8.56 3.45
N HIS A 115 -13.07 -8.52 2.14
CA HIS A 115 -14.17 -8.50 1.17
C HIS A 115 -14.75 -9.88 0.99
N THR A 116 -16.03 -9.94 0.92
CA THR A 116 -16.76 -11.17 0.63
C THR A 116 -17.24 -11.19 -0.81
#